data_bfc872a9cc606d1892ac506388abf8ef
#
_entry.id   bfc872a9cc606d1892ac506388abf8ef
#
_cell.length_a   1.000
_cell.length_b   1.000
_cell.length_c   1.000
_cell.angle_alpha   90.00
_cell.angle_beta   90.00
_cell.angle_gamma   90.00
#
_symmetry.space_group_name_H-M   'P 1'
#
loop_
_entity.id
_entity.type
_entity.pdbx_description
1 polymer ?
#
loop_
_entity_poly.entity_id
_entity_poly.type
_entity_poly.pdbx_seq_one_letter_code
_entity_poly.pdbx_strand_id
1 'polypeptide(L)'
;RIDHIADSFDEYSKAKIKKAKLIKLMLRNMNDYISVCQIGITVASLALGVVAESSLVKLIEPMIHQLNLNINPHSIAIVIAITVVTIIHVILGEVVPKNIAIINPEMVIFKLASFLNLLHILLKYPVKALNFCSTICLQILGIKINFEDDIHTEDELKMIINSSLDKG
;
A
#
# COMPACT_ATOMS: atom_id res chain seq x y z
N ARG A 1 -29.57 -9.61 30.91
CA ARG A 1 -28.91 -8.33 30.51
C ARG A 1 -27.40 -8.36 30.80
N ILE A 2 -26.95 -8.97 31.92
CA ILE A 2 -25.55 -9.12 32.31
C ILE A 2 -24.88 -10.18 31.42
N ASP A 3 -25.56 -11.29 31.13
CA ASP A 3 -25.05 -12.37 30.27
C ASP A 3 -24.80 -11.87 28.84
N HIS A 4 -25.68 -11.03 28.32
CA HIS A 4 -25.50 -10.41 26.97
C HIS A 4 -24.30 -9.45 26.91
N ILE A 5 -23.95 -8.80 28.03
CA ILE A 5 -22.76 -7.94 28.11
C ILE A 5 -21.51 -8.79 28.26
N ALA A 6 -21.53 -9.88 29.02
CA ALA A 6 -20.42 -10.80 29.17
C ALA A 6 -20.07 -11.49 27.83
N ASP A 7 -21.07 -11.96 27.10
CA ASP A 7 -20.90 -12.58 25.78
C ASP A 7 -20.30 -11.58 24.74
N SER A 8 -20.74 -10.32 24.76
CA SER A 8 -20.21 -9.30 23.87
C SER A 8 -18.75 -8.91 24.20
N PHE A 9 -18.36 -8.92 25.47
CA PHE A 9 -16.97 -8.71 25.89
C PHE A 9 -16.08 -9.88 25.48
N ASP A 10 -16.57 -11.11 25.59
CA ASP A 10 -15.81 -12.32 25.22
C ASP A 10 -15.64 -12.41 23.69
N GLU A 11 -16.65 -12.06 22.91
CA GLU A 11 -16.59 -12.00 21.45
C GLU A 11 -15.64 -10.89 20.96
N TYR A 12 -15.68 -9.70 21.59
CA TYR A 12 -14.78 -8.58 21.29
C TYR A 12 -13.31 -8.93 21.61
N SER A 13 -13.06 -9.62 22.72
CA SER A 13 -11.73 -10.11 23.11
C SER A 13 -11.21 -11.16 22.10
N LYS A 14 -12.05 -12.11 21.70
CA LYS A 14 -11.71 -13.13 20.70
C LYS A 14 -11.40 -12.53 19.33
N ALA A 15 -12.16 -11.50 18.91
CA ALA A 15 -11.93 -10.79 17.66
C ALA A 15 -10.58 -10.06 17.65
N LYS A 16 -10.22 -9.40 18.76
CA LYS A 16 -8.90 -8.76 18.92
C LYS A 16 -7.75 -9.75 18.85
N ILE A 17 -7.87 -10.88 19.55
CA ILE A 17 -6.86 -11.94 19.54
C ILE A 17 -6.69 -12.52 18.13
N LYS A 18 -7.79 -12.78 17.42
CA LYS A 18 -7.74 -13.25 16.01
C LYS A 18 -7.04 -12.26 15.11
N LYS A 19 -7.32 -10.96 15.28
CA LYS A 19 -6.69 -9.89 14.51
C LYS A 19 -5.20 -9.74 14.80
N ALA A 20 -4.80 -9.86 16.07
CA ALA A 20 -3.40 -9.85 16.47
C ALA A 20 -2.62 -11.04 15.89
N LYS A 21 -3.21 -12.24 15.87
CA LYS A 21 -2.63 -13.42 15.21
C LYS A 21 -2.47 -13.20 13.70
N LEU A 22 -3.44 -12.58 13.06
CA LEU A 22 -3.36 -12.22 11.63
C LEU A 22 -2.21 -11.24 11.38
N ILE A 23 -2.09 -10.18 12.19
CA ILE A 23 -0.99 -9.21 12.07
C ILE A 23 0.37 -9.89 12.25
N LYS A 24 0.51 -10.81 13.22
CA LYS A 24 1.74 -11.59 13.39
C LYS A 24 2.06 -12.43 12.15
N LEU A 25 1.05 -13.01 11.50
CA LEU A 25 1.24 -13.75 10.23
C LEU A 25 1.67 -12.81 9.09
N MET A 26 1.08 -11.61 9.02
CA MET A 26 1.44 -10.59 8.02
C MET A 26 2.90 -10.16 8.17
N LEU A 27 3.38 -9.94 9.39
CA LEU A 27 4.77 -9.58 9.67
C LEU A 27 5.75 -10.69 9.25
N ARG A 28 5.38 -11.97 9.38
CA ARG A 28 6.21 -13.09 8.89
C ARG A 28 6.28 -13.17 7.36
N ASN A 29 5.27 -12.68 6.66
CA ASN A 29 5.21 -12.71 5.20
C ASN A 29 5.20 -11.28 4.64
N MET A 30 5.97 -10.38 5.24
CA MET A 30 5.93 -8.95 4.97
C MET A 30 6.16 -8.63 3.48
N ASN A 31 7.10 -9.30 2.83
CA ASN A 31 7.40 -9.10 1.42
C ASN A 31 6.20 -9.37 0.50
N ASP A 32 5.41 -10.41 0.77
CA ASP A 32 4.20 -10.69 0.00
C ASP A 32 3.15 -9.58 0.18
N TYR A 33 2.97 -9.10 1.42
CA TYR A 33 2.02 -8.00 1.69
C TYR A 33 2.48 -6.66 1.09
N ILE A 34 3.79 -6.37 1.08
CA ILE A 34 4.35 -5.21 0.39
C ILE A 34 4.06 -5.31 -1.11
N SER A 35 4.30 -6.46 -1.74
CA SER A 35 4.01 -6.70 -3.16
C SER A 35 2.52 -6.52 -3.48
N VAL A 36 1.64 -7.01 -2.61
CA VAL A 36 0.18 -6.80 -2.73
C VAL A 36 -0.17 -5.31 -2.70
N CYS A 37 0.40 -4.55 -1.76
CA CYS A 37 0.18 -3.10 -1.67
C CYS A 37 0.68 -2.38 -2.92
N GLN A 38 1.86 -2.75 -3.44
CA GLN A 38 2.43 -2.15 -4.66
C GLN A 38 1.54 -2.38 -5.88
N ILE A 39 1.06 -3.62 -6.08
CA ILE A 39 0.11 -3.93 -7.15
C ILE A 39 -1.18 -3.12 -6.97
N GLY A 40 -1.72 -3.08 -5.75
CA GLY A 40 -2.94 -2.33 -5.44
C GLY A 40 -2.81 -0.85 -5.76
N ILE A 41 -1.72 -0.22 -5.34
CA ILE A 41 -1.43 1.19 -5.62
C ILE A 41 -1.27 1.42 -7.12
N THR A 42 -0.54 0.56 -7.83
CA THR A 42 -0.33 0.69 -9.27
C THR A 42 -1.65 0.60 -10.05
N VAL A 43 -2.48 -0.39 -9.74
CA VAL A 43 -3.79 -0.56 -10.39
C VAL A 43 -4.70 0.64 -10.10
N ALA A 44 -4.75 1.09 -8.85
CA ALA A 44 -5.55 2.26 -8.47
C ALA A 44 -5.09 3.54 -9.16
N SER A 45 -3.76 3.74 -9.26
CA SER A 45 -3.18 4.90 -9.94
C SER A 45 -3.47 4.92 -11.43
N LEU A 46 -3.34 3.76 -12.11
CA LEU A 46 -3.67 3.64 -13.54
C LEU A 46 -5.17 3.86 -13.78
N ALA A 47 -6.03 3.27 -12.97
CA ALA A 47 -7.48 3.47 -13.08
C ALA A 47 -7.87 4.95 -12.86
N LEU A 48 -7.29 5.59 -11.83
CA LEU A 48 -7.51 7.00 -11.56
C LEU A 48 -7.02 7.87 -12.74
N GLY A 49 -5.83 7.59 -13.28
CA GLY A 49 -5.26 8.30 -14.43
C GLY A 49 -6.23 8.30 -15.62
N VAL A 50 -6.71 7.13 -16.03
CA VAL A 50 -7.62 6.99 -17.18
C VAL A 50 -8.94 7.72 -16.96
N VAL A 51 -9.57 7.59 -15.78
CA VAL A 51 -10.87 8.19 -15.50
C VAL A 51 -10.78 9.70 -15.27
N ALA A 52 -9.78 10.14 -14.49
CA ALA A 52 -9.65 11.53 -14.12
C ALA A 52 -9.15 12.41 -15.28
N GLU A 53 -8.19 11.89 -16.09
CA GLU A 53 -7.69 12.59 -17.28
C GLU A 53 -8.85 12.94 -18.22
N SER A 54 -9.63 11.96 -18.65
CA SER A 54 -10.72 12.15 -19.61
C SER A 54 -11.81 13.11 -19.08
N SER A 55 -12.04 13.11 -17.77
CA SER A 55 -13.05 13.97 -17.13
C SER A 55 -12.57 15.41 -17.00
N LEU A 56 -11.32 15.61 -16.55
CA LEU A 56 -10.73 16.92 -16.37
C LEU A 56 -10.43 17.63 -17.69
N VAL A 57 -9.97 16.89 -18.71
CA VAL A 57 -9.74 17.46 -20.04
C VAL A 57 -11.01 18.08 -20.58
N LYS A 58 -12.15 17.37 -20.50
CA LYS A 58 -13.47 17.89 -20.94
C LYS A 58 -13.89 19.15 -20.21
N LEU A 59 -13.48 19.32 -18.96
CA LEU A 59 -13.81 20.48 -18.14
C LEU A 59 -12.88 21.69 -18.46
N ILE A 60 -11.59 21.43 -18.70
CA ILE A 60 -10.55 22.45 -18.86
C ILE A 60 -10.47 22.96 -20.31
N GLU A 61 -10.63 22.07 -21.30
CA GLU A 61 -10.48 22.38 -22.72
C GLU A 61 -11.35 23.56 -23.19
N PRO A 62 -12.63 23.69 -22.82
CA PRO A 62 -13.46 24.84 -23.20
C PRO A 62 -12.95 26.17 -22.61
N MET A 63 -12.35 26.11 -21.40
CA MET A 63 -11.78 27.32 -20.77
C MET A 63 -10.54 27.81 -21.49
N ILE A 64 -9.69 26.88 -21.93
CA ILE A 64 -8.48 27.19 -22.69
C ILE A 64 -8.83 27.70 -24.09
N HIS A 65 -9.86 27.16 -24.72
CA HIS A 65 -10.31 27.60 -26.03
C HIS A 65 -10.70 29.08 -26.06
N GLN A 66 -11.25 29.59 -24.97
CA GLN A 66 -11.62 31.02 -24.84
C GLN A 66 -10.42 31.96 -24.81
N LEU A 67 -9.23 31.45 -24.46
CA LEU A 67 -7.99 32.29 -24.37
C LEU A 67 -7.36 32.57 -25.74
N ASN A 68 -7.89 32.02 -26.84
CA ASN A 68 -7.42 32.22 -28.22
C ASN A 68 -5.89 32.08 -28.39
N LEU A 69 -5.29 31.14 -27.67
CA LEU A 69 -3.87 30.85 -27.76
C LEU A 69 -3.55 30.18 -29.11
N ASN A 70 -2.42 30.54 -29.72
CA ASN A 70 -1.93 29.91 -30.97
C ASN A 70 -1.39 28.47 -30.76
N ILE A 71 -1.86 27.77 -29.74
CA ILE A 71 -1.46 26.41 -29.35
C ILE A 71 -2.75 25.55 -29.28
N ASN A 72 -2.61 24.26 -29.60
CA ASN A 72 -3.73 23.34 -29.53
C ASN A 72 -4.32 23.27 -28.10
N PRO A 73 -5.57 23.74 -27.89
CA PRO A 73 -6.18 23.80 -26.55
C PRO A 73 -6.28 22.42 -25.87
N HIS A 74 -6.48 21.37 -26.67
CA HIS A 74 -6.56 19.99 -26.19
C HIS A 74 -5.23 19.52 -25.55
N SER A 75 -4.10 19.81 -26.18
CA SER A 75 -2.78 19.43 -25.65
C SER A 75 -2.46 20.11 -24.32
N ILE A 76 -2.83 21.40 -24.19
CA ILE A 76 -2.65 22.15 -22.94
C ILE A 76 -3.57 21.56 -21.84
N ALA A 77 -4.83 21.28 -22.20
CA ALA A 77 -5.79 20.70 -21.26
C ALA A 77 -5.31 19.36 -20.71
N ILE A 78 -4.73 18.48 -21.54
CA ILE A 78 -4.14 17.21 -21.11
C ILE A 78 -3.01 17.44 -20.10
N VAL A 79 -2.06 18.32 -20.39
CA VAL A 79 -0.91 18.57 -19.50
C VAL A 79 -1.39 19.10 -18.14
N ILE A 80 -2.33 20.04 -18.13
CA ILE A 80 -2.89 20.59 -16.90
C ILE A 80 -3.66 19.51 -16.15
N ALA A 81 -4.52 18.73 -16.82
CA ALA A 81 -5.30 17.65 -16.21
C ALA A 81 -4.40 16.61 -15.55
N ILE A 82 -3.39 16.10 -16.26
CA ILE A 82 -2.43 15.13 -15.71
C ILE A 82 -1.71 15.72 -14.51
N THR A 83 -1.25 16.97 -14.60
CA THR A 83 -0.52 17.62 -13.50
C THR A 83 -1.38 17.73 -12.25
N VAL A 84 -2.62 18.22 -12.39
CA VAL A 84 -3.56 18.38 -11.27
C VAL A 84 -3.90 17.02 -10.65
N VAL A 85 -4.25 16.02 -11.48
CA VAL A 85 -4.56 14.67 -11.00
C VAL A 85 -3.36 14.07 -10.27
N THR A 86 -2.15 14.20 -10.81
CA THR A 86 -0.94 13.67 -10.20
C THR A 86 -0.69 14.30 -8.83
N ILE A 87 -0.81 15.63 -8.71
CA ILE A 87 -0.61 16.33 -7.43
C ILE A 87 -1.63 15.82 -6.39
N ILE A 88 -2.90 15.80 -6.75
CA ILE A 88 -3.96 15.32 -5.85
C ILE A 88 -3.74 13.87 -5.46
N HIS A 89 -3.43 13.01 -6.42
CA HIS A 89 -3.16 11.59 -6.19
C HIS A 89 -1.97 11.39 -5.26
N VAL A 90 -0.84 12.05 -5.50
CA VAL A 90 0.36 11.92 -4.66
C VAL A 90 0.07 12.41 -3.24
N ILE A 91 -0.57 13.56 -3.08
CA ILE A 91 -0.85 14.11 -1.74
C ILE A 91 -1.85 13.22 -0.98
N LEU A 92 -3.04 13.00 -1.54
CA LEU A 92 -4.13 12.32 -0.83
C LEU A 92 -4.04 10.79 -0.90
N GLY A 93 -3.48 10.25 -1.98
CA GLY A 93 -3.37 8.80 -2.20
C GLY A 93 -2.10 8.18 -1.63
N GLU A 94 -1.02 8.95 -1.45
CA GLU A 94 0.27 8.41 -1.01
C GLU A 94 0.80 9.11 0.23
N VAL A 95 1.10 10.41 0.17
CA VAL A 95 1.84 11.13 1.23
C VAL A 95 1.04 11.18 2.53
N VAL A 96 -0.23 11.55 2.49
CA VAL A 96 -1.08 11.66 3.68
C VAL A 96 -1.30 10.30 4.35
N PRO A 97 -1.73 9.23 3.64
CA PRO A 97 -1.89 7.90 4.24
C PRO A 97 -0.59 7.34 4.81
N LYS A 98 0.53 7.53 4.12
CA LYS A 98 1.86 7.13 4.59
C LYS A 98 2.22 7.81 5.91
N ASN A 99 2.03 9.12 6.01
CA ASN A 99 2.33 9.87 7.23
C ASN A 99 1.43 9.43 8.40
N ILE A 100 0.14 9.17 8.14
CA ILE A 100 -0.77 8.63 9.16
C ILE A 100 -0.28 7.26 9.65
N ALA A 101 0.19 6.40 8.74
CA ALA A 101 0.70 5.08 9.10
C ALA A 101 2.01 5.14 9.92
N ILE A 102 2.87 6.12 9.65
CA ILE A 102 4.10 6.35 10.41
C ILE A 102 3.80 6.88 11.82
N ILE A 103 2.86 7.82 11.95
CA ILE A 103 2.50 8.43 13.23
C ILE A 103 1.77 7.44 14.13
N ASN A 104 0.85 6.64 13.58
CA ASN A 104 0.00 5.72 14.34
C ASN A 104 -0.02 4.31 13.71
N PRO A 105 1.11 3.58 13.68
CA PRO A 105 1.23 2.31 12.98
C PRO A 105 0.28 1.23 13.53
N GLU A 106 0.13 1.16 14.84
CA GLU A 106 -0.76 0.18 15.48
C GLU A 106 -2.22 0.37 15.07
N MET A 107 -2.72 1.61 15.13
CA MET A 107 -4.10 1.91 14.75
C MET A 107 -4.35 1.56 13.28
N VAL A 108 -3.42 1.92 12.40
CA VAL A 108 -3.54 1.68 10.95
C VAL A 108 -3.53 0.19 10.66
N ILE A 109 -2.56 -0.57 11.20
CA ILE A 109 -2.48 -2.02 10.94
C ILE A 109 -3.70 -2.75 11.50
N PHE A 110 -4.19 -2.39 12.70
CA PHE A 110 -5.39 -2.99 13.26
C PHE A 110 -6.65 -2.71 12.41
N LYS A 111 -6.77 -1.53 11.81
CA LYS A 111 -7.89 -1.21 10.92
C LYS A 111 -7.80 -1.93 9.58
N LEU A 112 -6.62 -1.96 8.97
CA LEU A 112 -6.41 -2.43 7.61
C LEU A 112 -6.08 -3.93 7.49
N ALA A 113 -5.67 -4.63 8.57
CA ALA A 113 -5.21 -6.01 8.52
C ALA A 113 -6.18 -6.95 7.80
N SER A 114 -7.47 -6.86 8.06
CA SER A 114 -8.48 -7.73 7.43
C SER A 114 -8.62 -7.44 5.93
N PHE A 115 -8.56 -6.17 5.53
CA PHE A 115 -8.62 -5.75 4.14
C PHE A 115 -7.36 -6.17 3.37
N LEU A 116 -6.18 -5.94 3.94
CA LEU A 116 -4.91 -6.36 3.36
C LEU A 116 -4.83 -7.88 3.19
N ASN A 117 -5.34 -8.63 4.18
CA ASN A 117 -5.39 -10.08 4.05
C ASN A 117 -6.34 -10.54 2.94
N LEU A 118 -7.49 -9.88 2.78
CA LEU A 118 -8.39 -10.15 1.65
C LEU A 118 -7.71 -9.88 0.32
N LEU A 119 -7.04 -8.74 0.18
CA LEU A 119 -6.26 -8.42 -1.02
C LEU A 119 -5.14 -9.43 -1.27
N HIS A 120 -4.43 -9.86 -0.23
CA HIS A 120 -3.38 -10.87 -0.35
C HIS A 120 -3.94 -12.20 -0.88
N ILE A 121 -5.10 -12.64 -0.40
CA ILE A 121 -5.75 -13.86 -0.89
C ILE A 121 -6.14 -13.70 -2.37
N LEU A 122 -6.73 -12.56 -2.73
CA LEU A 122 -7.18 -12.27 -4.09
C LEU A 122 -6.01 -12.15 -5.09
N LEU A 123 -4.93 -11.48 -4.67
CA LEU A 123 -3.77 -11.19 -5.51
C LEU A 123 -2.63 -12.22 -5.36
N LYS A 124 -2.86 -13.33 -4.67
CA LYS A 124 -1.84 -14.36 -4.40
C LYS A 124 -1.15 -14.87 -5.68
N TYR A 125 -1.93 -15.13 -6.73
CA TYR A 125 -1.37 -15.64 -7.99
C TYR A 125 -0.61 -14.55 -8.78
N PRO A 126 -1.16 -13.34 -9.00
CA PRO A 126 -0.41 -12.23 -9.59
C PRO A 126 0.89 -11.91 -8.85
N VAL A 127 0.87 -11.86 -7.51
CA VAL A 127 2.06 -11.62 -6.70
C VAL A 127 3.13 -12.68 -6.93
N LYS A 128 2.76 -13.96 -6.91
CA LYS A 128 3.71 -15.05 -7.19
C LYS A 128 4.32 -14.95 -8.58
N ALA A 129 3.53 -14.62 -9.59
CA ALA A 129 4.02 -14.45 -10.95
C ALA A 129 5.01 -13.28 -11.05
N LEU A 130 4.72 -12.14 -10.43
CA LEU A 130 5.61 -10.98 -10.42
C LEU A 130 6.91 -11.25 -9.64
N ASN A 131 6.83 -11.89 -8.49
CA ASN A 131 8.00 -12.27 -7.71
C ASN A 131 8.89 -13.27 -8.48
N PHE A 132 8.28 -14.22 -9.20
CA PHE A 132 9.01 -15.13 -10.08
C PHE A 132 9.72 -14.39 -11.23
N CYS A 133 9.04 -13.49 -11.92
CA CYS A 133 9.65 -12.66 -12.96
C CYS A 133 10.78 -11.79 -12.40
N SER A 134 10.58 -11.18 -11.24
CA SER A 134 11.63 -10.39 -10.57
C SER A 134 12.86 -11.24 -10.25
N THR A 135 12.67 -12.46 -9.76
CA THR A 135 13.77 -13.40 -9.49
C THR A 135 14.56 -13.72 -10.75
N ILE A 136 13.87 -13.98 -11.87
CA ILE A 136 14.54 -14.23 -13.16
C ILE A 136 15.36 -13.01 -13.57
N CYS A 137 14.79 -11.80 -13.51
CA CYS A 137 15.52 -10.58 -13.86
C CYS A 137 16.78 -10.40 -13.01
N LEU A 138 16.69 -10.67 -11.69
CA LEU A 138 17.84 -10.54 -10.80
C LEU A 138 18.91 -11.62 -11.06
N GLN A 139 18.51 -12.84 -11.40
CA GLN A 139 19.43 -13.90 -11.82
C GLN A 139 20.18 -13.55 -13.11
N ILE A 140 19.49 -12.95 -14.09
CA ILE A 140 20.11 -12.47 -15.35
C ILE A 140 21.16 -11.39 -15.05
N LEU A 141 20.90 -10.52 -14.06
CA LEU A 141 21.85 -9.49 -13.60
C LEU A 141 22.98 -10.05 -12.72
N GLY A 142 23.04 -11.37 -12.48
CA GLY A 142 24.07 -12.02 -11.68
C GLY A 142 23.91 -11.85 -10.16
N ILE A 143 22.75 -11.34 -9.71
CA ILE A 143 22.45 -11.15 -8.29
C ILE A 143 21.84 -12.44 -7.74
N LYS A 144 22.57 -13.10 -6.81
CA LYS A 144 22.04 -14.26 -6.09
C LYS A 144 21.13 -13.78 -4.96
N ILE A 145 19.86 -14.11 -5.01
CA ILE A 145 18.92 -13.84 -3.93
C ILE A 145 18.81 -15.08 -3.07
N ASN A 146 19.27 -15.00 -1.81
CA ASN A 146 18.97 -15.99 -0.79
C ASN A 146 17.67 -15.59 -0.12
N PHE A 147 16.55 -16.19 -0.53
CA PHE A 147 15.23 -15.97 0.10
C PHE A 147 15.13 -16.52 1.54
N GLU A 148 16.17 -17.22 2.01
CA GLU A 148 16.22 -17.78 3.37
C GLU A 148 16.63 -16.76 4.45
N ASP A 149 17.24 -15.62 4.08
CA ASP A 149 17.79 -14.65 5.06
C ASP A 149 16.80 -13.57 5.54
N ASP A 150 15.58 -13.53 5.04
CA ASP A 150 14.55 -12.55 5.48
C ASP A 150 13.82 -12.95 6.78
N ILE A 151 14.17 -14.08 7.36
CA ILE A 151 13.82 -14.37 8.74
C ILE A 151 14.93 -13.74 9.59
N HIS A 152 14.78 -12.47 9.94
CA HIS A 152 15.55 -11.93 11.06
C HIS A 152 15.34 -12.89 12.22
N THR A 153 16.35 -13.69 12.48
CA THR A 153 16.34 -14.72 13.52
C THR A 153 16.03 -14.01 14.84
N GLU A 154 15.27 -14.68 15.73
CA GLU A 154 14.99 -14.13 17.08
C GLU A 154 16.26 -13.63 17.78
N ASP A 155 17.39 -14.12 17.36
CA ASP A 155 18.72 -13.75 17.85
C ASP A 155 19.19 -12.36 17.34
N GLU A 156 18.88 -11.95 16.10
CA GLU A 156 19.16 -10.58 15.62
C GLU A 156 18.27 -9.55 16.32
N LEU A 157 17.00 -9.87 16.54
CA LEU A 157 16.10 -9.05 17.33
C LEU A 157 16.57 -8.91 18.78
N LYS A 158 17.08 -9.98 19.39
CA LYS A 158 17.68 -9.93 20.71
C LYS A 158 18.95 -9.09 20.74
N MET A 159 19.82 -9.17 19.71
CA MET A 159 20.99 -8.31 19.59
C MET A 159 20.64 -6.84 19.48
N ILE A 160 19.65 -6.47 18.68
CA ILE A 160 19.18 -5.08 18.52
C ILE A 160 18.60 -4.56 19.83
N ILE A 161 17.80 -5.37 20.53
CA ILE A 161 17.23 -5.00 21.83
C ILE A 161 18.32 -4.82 22.89
N ASN A 162 19.28 -5.74 22.96
CA ASN A 162 20.40 -5.63 23.91
C ASN A 162 21.29 -4.42 23.60
N SER A 163 21.58 -4.15 22.32
CA SER A 163 22.36 -2.97 21.94
C SER A 163 21.65 -1.63 22.21
N SER A 164 20.31 -1.64 22.27
CA SER A 164 19.51 -0.47 22.63
C SER A 164 19.43 -0.27 24.13
N LEU A 165 19.48 -1.35 24.93
CA LEU A 165 19.52 -1.29 26.39
C LEU A 165 20.89 -0.83 26.92
N ASP A 166 21.99 -1.14 26.21
CA ASP A 166 23.34 -0.71 26.59
C ASP A 166 23.64 0.77 26.26
N LYS A 167 22.76 1.43 25.50
CA LYS A 167 22.89 2.84 25.11
C LYS A 167 21.93 3.79 25.83
N GLY A 168 21.10 3.29 26.72
CA GLY A 168 20.21 4.04 27.63
C GLY A 168 20.74 4.02 29.03
#